data_2f6a45868bfaadd356e7782200692d3b
#
_entry.id   2f6a45868bfaadd356e7782200692d3b
#
_cell.length_a   1.000
_cell.length_b   1.000
_cell.length_c   1.000
_cell.angle_alpha   90.00
_cell.angle_beta   90.00
_cell.angle_gamma   90.00
#
_symmetry.space_group_name_H-M   'P 1'
#
loop_
_entity.id
_entity.type
_entity.pdbx_description
1 polymer ?
#
loop_
_entity_poly.entity_id
_entity_poly.type
_entity_poly.pdbx_seq_one_letter_code
_entity_poly.pdbx_strand_id
1 'polypeptide(L)'
;LRHTDKETMAVIVNSNSDAQQVSETLRRMGIRHFRISGDDLFSSIEMKCLMAHFDLLTNDLNFMAWTRVLRGLRILESSASCRAFVQQFKSHAMMPSDVLLYSDSTYLAEFVKTCDTQDIVVFDTETTGLDIFHDDILQIAARKIHGGKVVEGSDFCVYLQSDREIPDMLGDVVNPIIEERKHHPLLPPAEGIGRFLDYAKGCVLLGHNADYDYNILRENMARYLSGKQVETLFPVYFDSLKLIRLLRPDLKQFKLKNLLAELHLQGQNSHLADDDVFATCSLTLYCLQKSREVIPHQRTFLDHPTVKRHVGNLRRLYQRQFLHDRAILYNQGLNGSLPILVAEMESMYKAMRLEGVFRSIENLPHILRFLSFDLIDKKETPSLKEQLDAHLIELNTLKEADLCGSKTMDERVFVATVHKAKGLEYDNVFIFDAIDGRYPNYYNSEIPEL
;
A
#
# COMPACT_ATOMS: atom_id res chain seq x y z
N LEU A 1 -28.51 37.60 -15.64
CA LEU A 1 -27.24 37.15 -16.23
C LEU A 1 -27.55 35.87 -17.01
N ARG A 2 -27.31 35.85 -18.31
CA ARG A 2 -27.41 34.63 -19.12
C ARG A 2 -26.09 33.85 -18.90
N HIS A 3 -26.13 32.83 -18.10
CA HIS A 3 -25.06 31.90 -17.85
C HIS A 3 -24.91 31.00 -19.10
N THR A 4 -23.71 30.87 -19.62
CA THR A 4 -23.42 29.80 -20.59
C THR A 4 -23.10 28.52 -19.81
N ASP A 5 -23.56 27.35 -20.27
CA ASP A 5 -23.38 26.05 -19.59
C ASP A 5 -21.90 25.66 -19.34
N LYS A 6 -20.97 26.50 -19.78
CA LYS A 6 -19.51 26.28 -19.65
C LYS A 6 -18.84 27.14 -18.56
N GLU A 7 -19.48 28.26 -18.14
CA GLU A 7 -18.89 29.19 -17.20
C GLU A 7 -19.06 28.70 -15.73
N THR A 8 -18.05 28.92 -14.95
CA THR A 8 -18.06 28.66 -13.50
C THR A 8 -18.60 29.87 -12.73
N MET A 9 -19.30 29.61 -11.65
CA MET A 9 -19.87 30.62 -10.78
C MET A 9 -19.57 30.30 -9.31
N ALA A 10 -19.05 31.26 -8.56
CA ALA A 10 -18.88 31.11 -7.13
C ALA A 10 -19.80 32.06 -6.34
N VAL A 11 -20.42 31.51 -5.30
CA VAL A 11 -21.08 32.27 -4.24
C VAL A 11 -20.16 32.31 -3.04
N ILE A 12 -19.54 33.45 -2.79
CA ILE A 12 -18.59 33.65 -1.70
C ILE A 12 -19.32 34.18 -0.49
N VAL A 13 -19.12 33.53 0.65
CA VAL A 13 -19.79 33.84 1.93
C VAL A 13 -18.79 34.08 3.04
N ASN A 14 -19.22 34.74 4.11
CA ASN A 14 -18.34 35.06 5.21
C ASN A 14 -18.11 33.89 6.19
N SER A 15 -19.13 33.06 6.41
CA SER A 15 -19.09 31.97 7.40
C SER A 15 -19.55 30.63 6.84
N ASN A 16 -19.17 29.55 7.51
CA ASN A 16 -19.67 28.20 7.18
C ASN A 16 -21.19 28.06 7.36
N SER A 17 -21.76 28.82 8.30
CA SER A 17 -23.20 28.88 8.49
C SER A 17 -23.90 29.48 7.27
N ASP A 18 -23.34 30.57 6.73
CA ASP A 18 -23.86 31.20 5.53
C ASP A 18 -23.74 30.26 4.31
N ALA A 19 -22.58 29.56 4.20
CA ALA A 19 -22.37 28.56 3.16
C ALA A 19 -23.43 27.45 3.23
N GLN A 20 -23.76 26.98 4.41
CA GLN A 20 -24.82 26.00 4.62
C GLN A 20 -26.19 26.50 4.17
N GLN A 21 -26.57 27.71 4.56
CA GLN A 21 -27.87 28.33 4.20
C GLN A 21 -28.00 28.54 2.70
N VAL A 22 -26.92 29.03 2.05
CA VAL A 22 -26.88 29.21 0.58
C VAL A 22 -27.02 27.84 -0.11
N SER A 23 -26.24 26.86 0.33
CA SER A 23 -26.29 25.51 -0.22
C SER A 23 -27.67 24.86 -0.10
N GLU A 24 -28.31 24.97 1.06
CA GLU A 24 -29.69 24.47 1.26
C GLU A 24 -30.71 25.19 0.37
N THR A 25 -30.52 26.48 0.16
CA THR A 25 -31.39 27.27 -0.74
C THR A 25 -31.22 26.86 -2.19
N LEU A 26 -29.98 26.71 -2.67
CA LEU A 26 -29.69 26.23 -4.03
C LEU A 26 -30.26 24.83 -4.24
N ARG A 27 -30.13 23.96 -3.26
CA ARG A 27 -30.71 22.60 -3.30
C ARG A 27 -32.23 22.63 -3.41
N ARG A 28 -32.91 23.47 -2.65
CA ARG A 28 -34.37 23.67 -2.75
C ARG A 28 -34.81 24.19 -4.12
N MET A 29 -33.95 25.00 -4.76
CA MET A 29 -34.18 25.50 -6.11
C MET A 29 -33.83 24.50 -7.22
N GLY A 30 -33.35 23.31 -6.87
CA GLY A 30 -32.90 22.30 -7.83
C GLY A 30 -31.59 22.66 -8.54
N ILE A 31 -30.80 23.62 -8.03
CA ILE A 31 -29.55 24.04 -8.61
C ILE A 31 -28.42 23.13 -8.09
N ARG A 32 -27.79 22.41 -9.00
CA ARG A 32 -26.60 21.59 -8.70
C ARG A 32 -25.44 22.51 -8.35
N HIS A 33 -24.80 22.25 -7.26
CA HIS A 33 -23.68 23.04 -6.77
C HIS A 33 -22.72 22.20 -5.93
N PHE A 34 -21.47 22.63 -5.87
CA PHE A 34 -20.46 22.08 -5.00
C PHE A 34 -20.17 23.04 -3.86
N ARG A 35 -20.28 22.57 -2.61
CA ARG A 35 -19.93 23.37 -1.45
C ARG A 35 -18.56 23.00 -0.93
N ILE A 36 -17.64 23.95 -0.93
CA ILE A 36 -16.32 23.81 -0.33
C ILE A 36 -16.49 24.08 1.17
N SER A 37 -16.41 23.04 1.98
CA SER A 37 -16.75 23.07 3.41
C SER A 37 -15.69 23.75 4.27
N GLY A 38 -16.06 24.09 5.51
CA GLY A 38 -15.15 24.73 6.48
C GLY A 38 -13.96 23.84 6.84
N ASP A 39 -14.22 22.58 7.18
CA ASP A 39 -13.18 21.56 7.34
C ASP A 39 -12.95 20.87 5.99
N ASP A 40 -11.69 20.75 5.61
CA ASP A 40 -11.34 20.03 4.39
C ASP A 40 -11.88 18.59 4.47
N LEU A 41 -12.58 18.18 3.43
CA LEU A 41 -13.25 16.87 3.35
C LEU A 41 -12.27 15.72 3.56
N PHE A 42 -11.07 15.83 2.99
CA PHE A 42 -10.00 14.84 3.16
C PHE A 42 -9.43 14.82 4.60
N SER A 43 -9.72 15.85 5.41
CA SER A 43 -9.33 15.91 6.82
C SER A 43 -10.30 15.15 7.75
N SER A 44 -11.49 14.77 7.26
CA SER A 44 -12.47 14.02 8.04
C SER A 44 -11.92 12.66 8.50
N ILE A 45 -12.43 12.17 9.64
CA ILE A 45 -11.99 10.87 10.19
C ILE A 45 -12.35 9.73 9.24
N GLU A 46 -13.51 9.80 8.65
CA GLU A 46 -14.04 8.82 7.71
C GLU A 46 -13.19 8.76 6.44
N MET A 47 -12.89 9.93 5.85
CA MET A 47 -12.09 9.98 4.64
C MET A 47 -10.65 9.53 4.89
N LYS A 48 -10.03 9.96 6.00
CA LYS A 48 -8.71 9.47 6.42
C LYS A 48 -8.68 7.96 6.64
N CYS A 49 -9.78 7.36 7.08
CA CYS A 49 -9.90 5.91 7.22
C CYS A 49 -9.92 5.23 5.84
N LEU A 50 -10.72 5.75 4.91
CA LEU A 50 -10.80 5.22 3.54
C LEU A 50 -9.47 5.31 2.81
N MET A 51 -8.78 6.46 2.91
CA MET A 51 -7.45 6.62 2.30
C MET A 51 -6.41 5.71 2.96
N ALA A 52 -6.44 5.59 4.28
CA ALA A 52 -5.54 4.70 5.02
C ALA A 52 -5.77 3.22 4.70
N HIS A 53 -6.97 2.84 4.27
CA HIS A 53 -7.22 1.50 3.78
C HIS A 53 -6.35 1.19 2.54
N PHE A 54 -6.24 2.11 1.59
CA PHE A 54 -5.35 1.95 0.44
C PHE A 54 -3.88 1.82 0.85
N ASP A 55 -3.40 2.66 1.78
CA ASP A 55 -2.04 2.53 2.33
C ASP A 55 -1.79 1.11 2.89
N LEU A 56 -2.79 0.50 3.54
CA LEU A 56 -2.65 -0.82 4.16
C LEU A 56 -2.71 -1.98 3.17
N LEU A 57 -3.34 -1.79 2.01
CA LEU A 57 -3.36 -2.81 0.97
C LEU A 57 -1.97 -3.05 0.40
N THR A 58 -1.17 -1.98 0.21
CA THR A 58 0.20 -2.08 -0.32
C THR A 58 1.25 -2.28 0.77
N ASN A 59 1.05 -1.70 1.96
CA ASN A 59 1.99 -1.76 3.07
C ASN A 59 1.28 -1.94 4.41
N ASP A 60 1.04 -3.19 4.78
CA ASP A 60 0.38 -3.55 6.04
C ASP A 60 1.24 -3.29 7.31
N LEU A 61 2.50 -2.85 7.15
CA LEU A 61 3.35 -2.38 8.23
C LEU A 61 3.18 -0.88 8.53
N ASN A 62 2.34 -0.15 7.78
CA ASN A 62 2.15 1.29 7.95
C ASN A 62 1.45 1.61 9.28
N PHE A 63 2.24 2.07 10.26
CA PHE A 63 1.78 2.43 11.61
C PHE A 63 0.68 3.51 11.60
N MET A 64 0.87 4.55 10.78
CA MET A 64 -0.08 5.68 10.75
C MET A 64 -1.38 5.31 10.07
N ALA A 65 -1.32 4.48 9.04
CA ALA A 65 -2.51 3.98 8.36
C ALA A 65 -3.36 3.13 9.32
N TRP A 66 -2.75 2.21 10.08
CA TRP A 66 -3.46 1.47 11.12
C TRP A 66 -4.09 2.37 12.17
N THR A 67 -3.39 3.42 12.62
CA THR A 67 -3.95 4.39 13.56
C THR A 67 -5.20 5.07 13.01
N ARG A 68 -5.19 5.46 11.73
CA ARG A 68 -6.31 6.09 11.03
C ARG A 68 -7.49 5.12 10.87
N VAL A 69 -7.24 3.88 10.47
CA VAL A 69 -8.28 2.84 10.31
C VAL A 69 -8.91 2.53 11.66
N LEU A 70 -8.15 2.25 12.71
CA LEU A 70 -8.68 1.98 14.06
C LEU A 70 -9.51 3.14 14.59
N ARG A 71 -9.11 4.38 14.33
CA ARG A 71 -9.83 5.59 14.73
C ARG A 71 -11.11 5.76 13.92
N GLY A 72 -11.07 5.60 12.61
CA GLY A 72 -12.21 5.74 11.71
C GLY A 72 -13.29 4.67 11.97
N LEU A 73 -12.87 3.45 12.19
CA LEU A 73 -13.76 2.33 12.56
C LEU A 73 -14.26 2.40 14.02
N ARG A 74 -13.86 3.42 14.77
CA ARG A 74 -14.24 3.60 16.18
C ARG A 74 -13.92 2.39 17.08
N ILE A 75 -12.84 1.65 16.74
CA ILE A 75 -12.33 0.57 17.60
C ILE A 75 -11.83 1.15 18.93
N LEU A 76 -11.25 2.34 18.87
CA LEU A 76 -10.78 3.13 20.02
C LEU A 76 -11.18 4.60 19.83
N GLU A 77 -11.44 5.29 20.95
CA GLU A 77 -12.07 6.61 20.93
C GLU A 77 -11.14 7.76 20.53
N SER A 78 -9.83 7.63 20.75
CA SER A 78 -8.88 8.70 20.49
C SER A 78 -7.72 8.26 19.58
N SER A 79 -7.14 9.21 18.84
CA SER A 79 -5.94 8.94 18.06
C SER A 79 -4.75 8.53 18.93
N ALA A 80 -4.67 9.01 20.17
CA ALA A 80 -3.64 8.61 21.12
C ALA A 80 -3.81 7.14 21.53
N SER A 81 -5.02 6.71 21.86
CA SER A 81 -5.32 5.30 22.17
C SER A 81 -5.06 4.38 20.99
N CYS A 82 -5.41 4.81 19.76
CA CYS A 82 -5.12 4.05 18.54
C CYS A 82 -3.62 3.88 18.34
N ARG A 83 -2.84 4.96 18.46
CA ARG A 83 -1.36 4.88 18.38
C ARG A 83 -0.77 3.95 19.44
N ALA A 84 -1.23 4.07 20.68
CA ALA A 84 -0.76 3.20 21.76
C ALA A 84 -1.09 1.71 21.46
N PHE A 85 -2.26 1.44 20.92
CA PHE A 85 -2.65 0.07 20.56
C PHE A 85 -1.83 -0.50 19.40
N VAL A 86 -1.60 0.26 18.34
CA VAL A 86 -0.69 -0.18 17.25
C VAL A 86 0.74 -0.35 17.75
N GLN A 87 1.20 0.53 18.67
CA GLN A 87 2.52 0.39 19.27
C GLN A 87 2.64 -0.90 20.13
N GLN A 88 1.57 -1.32 20.80
CA GLN A 88 1.55 -2.61 21.49
C GLN A 88 1.70 -3.79 20.53
N PHE A 89 0.99 -3.78 19.38
CA PHE A 89 1.23 -4.78 18.33
C PHE A 89 2.70 -4.79 17.90
N LYS A 90 3.24 -3.62 17.56
CA LYS A 90 4.62 -3.50 17.12
C LYS A 90 5.65 -3.98 18.17
N SER A 91 5.40 -3.71 19.45
CA SER A 91 6.28 -4.18 20.55
C SER A 91 6.25 -5.70 20.75
N HIS A 92 5.22 -6.38 20.23
CA HIS A 92 5.12 -7.83 20.21
C HIS A 92 5.49 -8.42 18.83
N ALA A 93 6.21 -7.66 18.00
CA ALA A 93 6.60 -8.05 16.65
C ALA A 93 5.40 -8.48 15.77
N MET A 94 4.31 -7.71 15.82
CA MET A 94 3.07 -7.93 15.07
C MET A 94 2.54 -6.63 14.50
N MET A 95 1.61 -6.76 13.57
CA MET A 95 0.76 -5.66 13.13
C MET A 95 -0.72 -6.08 13.20
N PRO A 96 -1.67 -5.12 13.21
CA PRO A 96 -3.10 -5.47 13.20
C PRO A 96 -3.53 -6.31 11.99
N SER A 97 -2.76 -6.32 10.88
CA SER A 97 -2.97 -7.23 9.75
C SER A 97 -2.88 -8.70 10.16
N ASP A 98 -2.02 -9.05 11.12
CA ASP A 98 -1.89 -10.44 11.57
C ASP A 98 -3.23 -11.02 12.02
N VAL A 99 -3.99 -10.28 12.82
CA VAL A 99 -5.29 -10.75 13.31
C VAL A 99 -6.40 -10.74 12.26
N LEU A 100 -6.19 -10.10 11.12
CA LEU A 100 -7.11 -10.15 9.98
C LEU A 100 -6.77 -11.29 9.01
N LEU A 101 -5.47 -11.54 8.79
CA LEU A 101 -4.97 -12.55 7.85
C LEU A 101 -5.01 -13.97 8.46
N TYR A 102 -4.77 -14.08 9.76
CA TYR A 102 -4.66 -15.36 10.45
C TYR A 102 -5.69 -15.46 11.57
N SER A 103 -6.42 -16.58 11.63
CA SER A 103 -7.50 -16.73 12.62
C SER A 103 -6.97 -16.82 14.05
N ASP A 104 -5.99 -17.69 14.30
CA ASP A 104 -5.41 -17.97 15.61
C ASP A 104 -3.88 -18.03 15.58
N SER A 105 -3.29 -17.32 14.61
CA SER A 105 -1.86 -17.34 14.33
C SER A 105 -1.36 -15.92 14.01
N THR A 106 -0.08 -15.80 13.69
CA THR A 106 0.57 -14.55 13.26
C THR A 106 1.53 -14.86 12.12
N TYR A 107 1.97 -13.83 11.40
CA TYR A 107 2.95 -14.01 10.31
C TYR A 107 4.20 -14.75 10.80
N LEU A 108 4.73 -14.38 11.97
CA LEU A 108 5.89 -15.06 12.57
C LEU A 108 5.57 -16.50 12.99
N ALA A 109 4.37 -16.76 13.51
CA ALA A 109 3.99 -18.11 13.92
C ALA A 109 3.79 -19.03 12.70
N GLU A 110 3.19 -18.53 11.61
CA GLU A 110 3.10 -19.30 10.37
C GLU A 110 4.48 -19.54 9.74
N PHE A 111 5.37 -18.55 9.80
CA PHE A 111 6.75 -18.72 9.34
C PHE A 111 7.48 -19.82 10.13
N VAL A 112 7.44 -19.79 11.46
CA VAL A 112 8.07 -20.84 12.31
C VAL A 112 7.47 -22.20 12.03
N LYS A 113 6.13 -22.29 12.01
CA LYS A 113 5.42 -23.53 11.70
C LYS A 113 5.84 -24.11 10.34
N THR A 114 5.96 -23.26 9.33
CA THR A 114 6.42 -23.69 8.00
C THR A 114 7.85 -24.19 8.03
N CYS A 115 8.77 -23.47 8.69
CA CYS A 115 10.15 -23.92 8.87
C CYS A 115 10.27 -25.27 9.59
N ASP A 116 9.34 -25.57 10.49
CA ASP A 116 9.34 -26.83 11.27
C ASP A 116 8.70 -27.99 10.52
N THR A 117 7.82 -27.73 9.52
CA THR A 117 6.99 -28.78 8.88
C THR A 117 7.24 -28.95 7.40
N GLN A 118 7.89 -28.00 6.73
CA GLN A 118 8.10 -27.99 5.28
C GLN A 118 9.51 -27.51 4.96
N ASP A 119 9.97 -27.82 3.75
CA ASP A 119 11.18 -27.22 3.20
C ASP A 119 10.90 -25.80 2.74
N ILE A 120 11.82 -24.89 3.07
CA ILE A 120 11.82 -23.52 2.54
C ILE A 120 12.93 -23.41 1.50
N VAL A 121 12.58 -22.90 0.33
CA VAL A 121 13.53 -22.49 -0.70
C VAL A 121 13.75 -20.99 -0.58
N VAL A 122 14.91 -20.61 -0.09
CA VAL A 122 15.40 -19.24 -0.16
C VAL A 122 15.90 -19.02 -1.58
N PHE A 123 15.38 -18.01 -2.28
CA PHE A 123 15.73 -17.73 -3.67
C PHE A 123 15.89 -16.24 -3.91
N ASP A 124 16.62 -15.93 -4.96
CA ASP A 124 16.85 -14.57 -5.45
C ASP A 124 17.01 -14.59 -6.97
N THR A 125 16.74 -13.48 -7.65
CA THR A 125 16.79 -13.38 -9.11
C THR A 125 17.56 -12.15 -9.56
N GLU A 126 18.48 -12.32 -10.54
CA GLU A 126 19.02 -11.21 -11.31
C GLU A 126 18.28 -11.06 -12.63
N THR A 127 18.04 -9.81 -13.07
CA THR A 127 17.13 -9.51 -14.17
C THR A 127 17.70 -8.45 -15.10
N THR A 128 17.05 -8.26 -16.27
CA THR A 128 17.43 -7.21 -17.23
C THR A 128 17.04 -5.80 -16.77
N GLY A 129 16.17 -5.65 -15.77
CA GLY A 129 15.71 -4.38 -15.23
C GLY A 129 14.67 -4.57 -14.14
N LEU A 130 13.95 -3.51 -13.78
CA LEU A 130 13.00 -3.52 -12.67
C LEU A 130 11.53 -3.66 -13.09
N ASP A 131 11.26 -3.73 -14.39
CA ASP A 131 9.90 -3.90 -14.92
C ASP A 131 9.51 -5.38 -14.94
N ILE A 132 8.80 -5.82 -13.93
CA ILE A 132 8.37 -7.23 -13.79
C ILE A 132 7.60 -7.75 -15.00
N PHE A 133 6.94 -6.89 -15.78
CA PHE A 133 6.11 -7.28 -16.93
C PHE A 133 6.90 -7.43 -18.22
N HIS A 134 8.01 -6.72 -18.35
CA HIS A 134 8.78 -6.73 -19.58
C HIS A 134 10.17 -7.33 -19.40
N ASP A 135 10.75 -7.27 -18.21
CA ASP A 135 12.11 -7.75 -17.99
C ASP A 135 12.22 -9.28 -17.90
N ASP A 136 13.38 -9.77 -18.23
CA ASP A 136 13.71 -11.19 -18.20
C ASP A 136 14.57 -11.52 -17.00
N ILE A 137 14.41 -12.73 -16.49
CA ILE A 137 15.30 -13.30 -15.48
C ILE A 137 16.60 -13.74 -16.18
N LEU A 138 17.75 -13.33 -15.62
CA LEU A 138 19.09 -13.65 -16.09
C LEU A 138 19.77 -14.75 -15.25
N GLN A 139 19.48 -14.76 -13.93
CA GLN A 139 19.96 -15.76 -12.98
C GLN A 139 18.86 -16.10 -12.01
N ILE A 140 18.76 -17.36 -11.62
CA ILE A 140 17.98 -17.82 -10.47
C ILE A 140 18.93 -18.60 -9.59
N ALA A 141 19.11 -18.12 -8.36
CA ALA A 141 19.84 -18.87 -7.34
C ALA A 141 18.89 -19.27 -6.20
N ALA A 142 19.16 -20.38 -5.57
CA ALA A 142 18.36 -20.86 -4.44
C ALA A 142 19.12 -21.81 -3.53
N ARG A 143 18.65 -21.91 -2.28
CA ARG A 143 19.14 -22.84 -1.28
C ARG A 143 18.01 -23.31 -0.38
N LYS A 144 18.07 -24.54 0.13
CA LYS A 144 17.02 -25.09 0.99
C LYS A 144 17.34 -24.91 2.48
N ILE A 145 16.28 -24.65 3.25
CA ILE A 145 16.26 -24.73 4.70
C ILE A 145 15.27 -25.83 5.09
N HIS A 146 15.71 -26.77 5.93
CA HIS A 146 14.89 -27.84 6.48
C HIS A 146 15.09 -27.90 7.99
N GLY A 147 14.00 -27.98 8.76
CA GLY A 147 14.07 -28.08 10.23
C GLY A 147 14.88 -26.96 10.89
N GLY A 148 14.90 -25.77 10.29
CA GLY A 148 15.64 -24.60 10.79
C GLY A 148 17.15 -24.66 10.55
N LYS A 149 17.61 -25.44 9.58
CA LYS A 149 19.03 -25.53 9.17
C LYS A 149 19.12 -25.47 7.65
N VAL A 150 20.20 -24.85 7.16
CA VAL A 150 20.52 -24.89 5.73
C VAL A 150 20.86 -26.35 5.37
N VAL A 151 20.27 -26.84 4.30
CA VAL A 151 20.55 -28.19 3.76
C VAL A 151 21.87 -28.15 3.01
N GLU A 152 22.85 -28.92 3.45
CA GLU A 152 24.17 -28.99 2.83
C GLU A 152 24.07 -29.57 1.40
N GLY A 153 24.74 -28.94 0.43
CA GLY A 153 24.72 -29.35 -0.97
C GLY A 153 23.40 -29.06 -1.69
N SER A 154 22.51 -28.25 -1.11
CA SER A 154 21.25 -27.84 -1.75
C SER A 154 21.38 -26.58 -2.62
N ASP A 155 22.59 -26.16 -2.93
CA ASP A 155 22.82 -25.00 -3.78
C ASP A 155 22.24 -25.24 -5.18
N PHE A 156 21.47 -24.28 -5.65
CA PHE A 156 20.91 -24.23 -6.99
C PHE A 156 21.28 -22.90 -7.63
N CYS A 157 21.80 -22.93 -8.85
CA CYS A 157 22.07 -21.73 -9.62
C CYS A 157 21.96 -22.05 -11.10
N VAL A 158 21.21 -21.23 -11.84
CA VAL A 158 21.07 -21.31 -13.30
C VAL A 158 21.14 -19.93 -13.91
N TYR A 159 21.75 -19.85 -15.10
CA TYR A 159 21.83 -18.62 -15.89
C TYR A 159 20.97 -18.80 -17.14
N LEU A 160 20.18 -17.75 -17.47
CA LEU A 160 19.19 -17.81 -18.54
C LEU A 160 19.59 -16.93 -19.72
N GLN A 161 19.22 -17.36 -20.92
CA GLN A 161 19.33 -16.55 -22.13
C GLN A 161 18.30 -15.43 -22.08
N SER A 162 18.67 -14.27 -22.63
CA SER A 162 17.77 -13.14 -22.89
C SER A 162 18.28 -12.37 -24.11
N ASP A 163 17.35 -11.92 -24.95
CA ASP A 163 17.63 -11.04 -26.09
C ASP A 163 17.49 -9.56 -25.71
N ARG A 164 17.17 -9.27 -24.43
CA ARG A 164 17.03 -7.91 -23.94
C ARG A 164 18.37 -7.30 -23.58
N GLU A 165 18.45 -5.98 -23.67
CA GLU A 165 19.61 -5.23 -23.22
C GLU A 165 19.77 -5.37 -21.69
N ILE A 166 20.99 -5.63 -21.26
CA ILE A 166 21.35 -5.75 -19.85
C ILE A 166 22.05 -4.46 -19.45
N PRO A 167 21.57 -3.73 -18.42
CA PRO A 167 22.19 -2.49 -17.98
C PRO A 167 23.64 -2.71 -17.51
N ASP A 168 24.57 -1.91 -17.98
CA ASP A 168 25.98 -1.96 -17.55
C ASP A 168 26.16 -1.57 -16.08
N MET A 169 25.22 -0.80 -15.53
CA MET A 169 25.29 -0.25 -14.18
C MET A 169 24.00 -0.55 -13.39
N LEU A 170 24.15 -0.89 -12.13
CA LEU A 170 23.09 -0.96 -11.13
C LEU A 170 23.26 0.24 -10.18
N GLY A 171 22.63 1.37 -10.52
CA GLY A 171 22.92 2.65 -9.85
C GLY A 171 24.37 3.07 -10.07
N ASP A 172 25.16 3.16 -9.00
CA ASP A 172 26.56 3.54 -9.04
C ASP A 172 27.55 2.34 -9.13
N VAL A 173 27.04 1.12 -9.24
CA VAL A 173 27.85 -0.11 -9.26
C VAL A 173 27.80 -0.75 -10.62
N VAL A 174 28.96 -1.22 -11.13
CA VAL A 174 29.01 -2.03 -12.36
C VAL A 174 28.22 -3.31 -12.14
N ASN A 175 27.37 -3.68 -13.11
CA ASN A 175 26.52 -4.85 -13.03
C ASN A 175 27.36 -6.15 -13.14
N PRO A 176 27.52 -6.91 -12.05
CA PRO A 176 28.42 -8.06 -12.04
C PRO A 176 27.89 -9.23 -12.89
N ILE A 177 26.56 -9.30 -13.12
CA ILE A 177 25.94 -10.38 -13.88
C ILE A 177 26.46 -10.48 -15.32
N ILE A 178 26.89 -9.33 -15.91
CA ILE A 178 27.39 -9.28 -17.30
C ILE A 178 28.66 -10.11 -17.45
N GLU A 179 29.55 -10.01 -16.49
CA GLU A 179 30.81 -10.78 -16.51
C GLU A 179 30.59 -12.21 -16.09
N GLU A 180 29.81 -12.43 -15.02
CA GLU A 180 29.57 -13.75 -14.45
C GLU A 180 28.91 -14.71 -15.45
N ARG A 181 27.92 -14.23 -16.22
CA ARG A 181 27.25 -15.03 -17.25
C ARG A 181 28.17 -15.58 -18.33
N LYS A 182 29.34 -14.96 -18.59
CA LYS A 182 30.29 -15.44 -19.60
C LYS A 182 30.97 -16.75 -19.20
N HIS A 183 30.98 -17.05 -17.91
CA HIS A 183 31.64 -18.22 -17.33
C HIS A 183 30.71 -19.41 -17.13
N HIS A 184 29.40 -19.22 -17.38
CA HIS A 184 28.39 -20.24 -17.15
C HIS A 184 27.57 -20.58 -18.40
N PRO A 185 27.05 -21.82 -18.50
CA PRO A 185 26.14 -22.18 -19.59
C PRO A 185 24.81 -21.45 -19.45
N LEU A 186 24.39 -20.78 -20.51
CA LEU A 186 23.11 -20.06 -20.56
C LEU A 186 22.01 -21.00 -21.07
N LEU A 187 21.00 -21.25 -20.23
CA LEU A 187 19.86 -22.09 -20.57
C LEU A 187 18.75 -21.27 -21.24
N PRO A 188 17.97 -21.88 -22.14
CA PRO A 188 16.71 -21.28 -22.57
C PRO A 188 15.83 -20.96 -21.36
N PRO A 189 15.10 -19.82 -21.31
CA PRO A 189 14.28 -19.42 -20.17
C PRO A 189 13.31 -20.50 -19.69
N ALA A 190 12.61 -21.17 -20.62
CA ALA A 190 11.68 -22.25 -20.28
C ALA A 190 12.36 -23.43 -19.57
N GLU A 191 13.58 -23.77 -19.97
CA GLU A 191 14.34 -24.86 -19.36
C GLU A 191 14.86 -24.46 -17.97
N GLY A 192 15.48 -23.26 -17.85
CA GLY A 192 16.04 -22.82 -16.58
C GLY A 192 14.98 -22.60 -15.51
N ILE A 193 13.88 -21.95 -15.86
CA ILE A 193 12.72 -21.80 -14.96
C ILE A 193 12.14 -23.18 -14.63
N GLY A 194 11.99 -24.07 -15.61
CA GLY A 194 11.51 -25.44 -15.38
C GLY A 194 12.34 -26.20 -14.35
N ARG A 195 13.69 -26.12 -14.44
CA ARG A 195 14.62 -26.71 -13.45
C ARG A 195 14.44 -26.11 -12.05
N PHE A 196 14.23 -24.81 -11.95
CA PHE A 196 13.93 -24.16 -10.67
C PHE A 196 12.61 -24.66 -10.06
N LEU A 197 11.55 -24.78 -10.88
CA LEU A 197 10.26 -25.30 -10.40
C LEU A 197 10.36 -26.74 -9.92
N ASP A 198 11.14 -27.58 -10.60
CA ASP A 198 11.39 -28.97 -10.18
C ASP A 198 12.20 -29.01 -8.87
N TYR A 199 13.20 -28.13 -8.73
CA TYR A 199 13.99 -27.99 -7.49
C TYR A 199 13.12 -27.52 -6.31
N ALA A 200 12.24 -26.54 -6.51
CA ALA A 200 11.40 -25.94 -5.46
C ALA A 200 10.09 -26.71 -5.23
N LYS A 201 9.85 -27.80 -5.94
CA LYS A 201 8.59 -28.55 -5.87
C LYS A 201 8.25 -29.00 -4.46
N GLY A 202 7.05 -28.63 -3.99
CA GLY A 202 6.56 -28.97 -2.66
C GLY A 202 7.17 -28.16 -1.50
N CYS A 203 8.01 -27.19 -1.82
CA CYS A 203 8.60 -26.26 -0.84
C CYS A 203 7.82 -24.96 -0.78
N VAL A 204 8.08 -24.15 0.23
CA VAL A 204 7.60 -22.76 0.35
C VAL A 204 8.74 -21.81 -0.03
N LEU A 205 8.44 -20.78 -0.83
CA LEU A 205 9.43 -19.80 -1.25
C LEU A 205 9.69 -18.75 -0.15
N LEU A 206 10.92 -18.25 -0.10
CA LEU A 206 11.32 -17.12 0.72
C LEU A 206 12.38 -16.30 -0.02
N GLY A 207 12.27 -14.98 0.02
CA GLY A 207 13.27 -14.06 -0.51
C GLY A 207 13.52 -12.89 0.43
N HIS A 208 14.39 -11.95 0.03
CA HIS A 208 14.57 -10.67 0.70
C HIS A 208 13.95 -9.56 -0.14
N ASN A 209 12.84 -8.96 0.29
CA ASN A 209 11.96 -8.16 -0.54
C ASN A 209 11.29 -8.98 -1.64
N ALA A 210 10.83 -10.16 -1.25
CA ALA A 210 10.40 -11.26 -2.11
C ALA A 210 9.27 -10.95 -3.09
N ASP A 211 8.54 -9.85 -2.90
CA ASP A 211 7.48 -9.42 -3.82
C ASP A 211 7.99 -9.25 -5.26
N TYR A 212 9.20 -8.71 -5.42
CA TYR A 212 9.81 -8.52 -6.74
C TYR A 212 10.14 -9.87 -7.38
N ASP A 213 10.92 -10.71 -6.69
CA ASP A 213 11.35 -12.02 -7.19
C ASP A 213 10.19 -12.95 -7.51
N TYR A 214 9.18 -12.94 -6.67
CA TYR A 214 7.97 -13.71 -6.89
C TYR A 214 7.20 -13.23 -8.12
N ASN A 215 7.04 -11.94 -8.30
CA ASN A 215 6.29 -11.38 -9.43
C ASN A 215 7.06 -11.49 -10.76
N ILE A 216 8.37 -11.25 -10.78
CA ILE A 216 9.17 -11.46 -12.00
C ILE A 216 9.19 -12.92 -12.42
N LEU A 217 9.24 -13.86 -11.45
CA LEU A 217 9.09 -15.29 -11.72
C LEU A 217 7.72 -15.61 -12.33
N ARG A 218 6.63 -15.04 -11.78
CA ARG A 218 5.26 -15.21 -12.29
C ARG A 218 5.16 -14.79 -13.75
N GLU A 219 5.63 -13.59 -14.07
CA GLU A 219 5.51 -13.03 -15.43
C GLU A 219 6.41 -13.78 -16.43
N ASN A 220 7.61 -14.20 -16.03
CA ASN A 220 8.48 -15.03 -16.85
C ASN A 220 7.90 -16.43 -17.05
N MET A 221 7.26 -17.02 -16.03
CA MET A 221 6.54 -18.29 -16.19
C MET A 221 5.37 -18.15 -17.18
N ALA A 222 4.57 -17.08 -17.06
CA ALA A 222 3.48 -16.82 -17.99
C ALA A 222 3.97 -16.66 -19.45
N ARG A 223 5.15 -16.06 -19.62
CA ARG A 223 5.77 -15.79 -20.91
C ARG A 223 6.38 -17.05 -21.56
N TYR A 224 7.05 -17.86 -20.77
CA TYR A 224 7.88 -18.96 -21.27
C TYR A 224 7.32 -20.36 -20.97
N LEU A 225 6.39 -20.52 -20.03
CA LEU A 225 5.83 -21.80 -19.61
C LEU A 225 4.31 -21.82 -19.74
N SER A 226 3.79 -22.42 -20.81
CA SER A 226 2.35 -22.53 -21.02
C SER A 226 1.66 -23.32 -19.91
N GLY A 227 0.56 -22.77 -19.36
CA GLY A 227 -0.35 -23.47 -18.45
C GLY A 227 0.10 -23.66 -17.01
N LYS A 228 1.24 -23.09 -16.59
CA LYS A 228 1.69 -23.10 -15.21
C LYS A 228 1.48 -21.70 -14.59
N GLN A 229 0.88 -21.67 -13.40
CA GLN A 229 0.66 -20.46 -12.61
C GLN A 229 1.45 -20.56 -11.31
N VAL A 230 2.25 -19.54 -11.00
CA VAL A 230 3.08 -19.51 -9.79
C VAL A 230 2.22 -19.59 -8.53
N GLU A 231 1.06 -18.95 -8.52
CA GLU A 231 0.12 -18.94 -7.39
C GLU A 231 -0.44 -20.34 -7.07
N THR A 232 -0.53 -21.22 -8.08
CA THR A 232 -0.94 -22.61 -7.87
C THR A 232 0.21 -23.45 -7.29
N LEU A 233 1.44 -23.18 -7.72
CA LEU A 233 2.62 -23.94 -7.28
C LEU A 233 3.13 -23.46 -5.92
N PHE A 234 3.09 -22.15 -5.70
CA PHE A 234 3.59 -21.47 -4.50
C PHE A 234 2.55 -20.45 -4.00
N PRO A 235 1.42 -20.92 -3.43
CA PRO A 235 0.33 -20.02 -3.00
C PRO A 235 0.70 -19.14 -1.82
N VAL A 236 1.79 -19.45 -1.13
CA VAL A 236 2.34 -18.72 0.01
C VAL A 236 3.83 -18.60 -0.15
N TYR A 237 4.35 -17.42 0.14
CA TYR A 237 5.78 -17.16 0.27
C TYR A 237 6.06 -16.27 1.48
N PHE A 238 7.29 -16.31 1.97
CA PHE A 238 7.74 -15.44 3.06
C PHE A 238 8.74 -14.40 2.55
N ASP A 239 8.76 -13.27 3.26
CA ASP A 239 9.68 -12.18 2.99
C ASP A 239 10.53 -11.90 4.23
N SER A 240 11.85 -12.12 4.12
CA SER A 240 12.80 -11.87 5.20
C SER A 240 12.87 -10.38 5.57
N LEU A 241 12.57 -9.46 4.64
CA LEU A 241 12.46 -8.04 4.91
C LEU A 241 11.26 -7.75 5.83
N LYS A 242 10.12 -8.37 5.60
CA LYS A 242 8.96 -8.26 6.49
C LYS A 242 9.25 -8.87 7.86
N LEU A 243 9.87 -10.07 7.91
CA LEU A 243 10.25 -10.72 9.15
C LEU A 243 11.15 -9.82 10.01
N ILE A 244 12.23 -9.28 9.45
CA ILE A 244 13.17 -8.46 10.20
C ILE A 244 12.57 -7.10 10.62
N ARG A 245 11.71 -6.51 9.82
CA ARG A 245 10.99 -5.26 10.18
C ARG A 245 10.05 -5.45 11.37
N LEU A 246 9.43 -6.62 11.49
CA LEU A 246 8.61 -6.96 12.65
C LEU A 246 9.48 -7.23 13.90
N LEU A 247 10.55 -8.00 13.75
CA LEU A 247 11.40 -8.44 14.85
C LEU A 247 12.33 -7.34 15.37
N ARG A 248 12.81 -6.46 14.49
CA ARG A 248 13.77 -5.39 14.81
C ARG A 248 13.29 -4.03 14.30
N PRO A 249 12.16 -3.52 14.83
CA PRO A 249 11.60 -2.22 14.44
C PRO A 249 12.48 -1.03 14.87
N ASP A 250 13.53 -1.27 15.65
CA ASP A 250 14.55 -0.32 16.08
C ASP A 250 15.58 0.00 14.99
N LEU A 251 15.77 -0.89 14.02
CA LEU A 251 16.72 -0.71 12.92
C LEU A 251 16.25 0.42 11.97
N LYS A 252 17.22 1.14 11.43
CA LYS A 252 16.96 2.27 10.50
C LYS A 252 17.13 1.89 9.04
N GLN A 253 17.94 0.88 8.76
CA GLN A 253 18.27 0.44 7.41
C GLN A 253 18.01 -1.05 7.26
N PHE A 254 17.34 -1.42 6.18
CA PHE A 254 16.88 -2.77 5.93
C PHE A 254 17.42 -3.37 4.61
N LYS A 255 18.39 -2.72 3.98
CA LYS A 255 19.13 -3.34 2.87
C LYS A 255 19.93 -4.53 3.42
N LEU A 256 19.95 -5.64 2.69
CA LEU A 256 20.58 -6.89 3.12
C LEU A 256 22.02 -6.67 3.65
N LYS A 257 22.85 -5.96 2.88
CA LYS A 257 24.22 -5.58 3.29
C LYS A 257 24.29 -4.92 4.67
N ASN A 258 23.37 -4.01 4.96
CA ASN A 258 23.38 -3.30 6.25
C ASN A 258 22.90 -4.19 7.39
N LEU A 259 21.93 -5.07 7.12
CA LEU A 259 21.43 -6.04 8.09
C LEU A 259 22.52 -7.05 8.49
N LEU A 260 23.29 -7.56 7.50
CA LEU A 260 24.39 -8.47 7.78
C LEU A 260 25.44 -7.83 8.71
N ALA A 261 25.81 -6.58 8.44
CA ALA A 261 26.76 -5.83 9.26
C ALA A 261 26.22 -5.56 10.68
N GLU A 262 24.98 -5.02 10.78
CA GLU A 262 24.35 -4.63 12.05
C GLU A 262 24.07 -5.84 12.96
N LEU A 263 23.70 -6.97 12.38
CA LEU A 263 23.36 -8.20 13.10
C LEU A 263 24.53 -9.18 13.22
N HIS A 264 25.71 -8.81 12.69
CA HIS A 264 26.92 -9.64 12.67
C HIS A 264 26.67 -11.04 12.05
N LEU A 265 25.93 -11.07 10.94
CA LEU A 265 25.60 -12.28 10.21
C LEU A 265 26.64 -12.58 9.12
N GLN A 266 26.74 -13.86 8.74
CA GLN A 266 27.59 -14.31 7.66
C GLN A 266 26.96 -14.01 6.29
N GLY A 267 27.79 -13.75 5.29
CA GLY A 267 27.39 -13.49 3.92
C GLY A 267 27.84 -12.11 3.44
N GLN A 268 27.69 -11.89 2.16
CA GLN A 268 27.90 -10.61 1.50
C GLN A 268 26.77 -10.38 0.49
N ASN A 269 26.46 -9.14 0.18
CA ASN A 269 25.53 -8.77 -0.86
C ASN A 269 26.36 -8.20 -2.01
N SER A 270 26.53 -8.99 -3.04
CA SER A 270 27.42 -8.71 -4.18
C SER A 270 26.66 -8.34 -5.45
N HIS A 271 25.31 -8.36 -5.41
CA HIS A 271 24.46 -8.33 -6.60
C HIS A 271 24.73 -9.52 -7.56
N LEU A 272 24.98 -10.68 -6.98
CA LEU A 272 24.91 -11.98 -7.59
C LEU A 272 23.96 -12.82 -6.74
N ALA A 273 22.97 -13.43 -7.37
CA ALA A 273 21.87 -14.07 -6.65
C ALA A 273 22.33 -15.19 -5.70
N ASP A 274 23.41 -15.89 -5.98
CA ASP A 274 23.94 -16.96 -5.10
C ASP A 274 24.54 -16.41 -3.79
N ASP A 275 25.28 -15.30 -3.85
CA ASP A 275 25.78 -14.60 -2.66
C ASP A 275 24.60 -14.03 -1.83
N ASP A 276 23.63 -13.44 -2.49
CA ASP A 276 22.47 -12.82 -1.86
C ASP A 276 21.54 -13.87 -1.24
N VAL A 277 21.42 -15.07 -1.85
CA VAL A 277 20.75 -16.24 -1.24
C VAL A 277 21.47 -16.72 0.00
N PHE A 278 22.81 -16.81 -0.02
CA PHE A 278 23.57 -17.21 1.18
C PHE A 278 23.35 -16.22 2.34
N ALA A 279 23.43 -14.95 2.05
CA ALA A 279 23.18 -13.87 3.00
C ALA A 279 21.74 -13.92 3.55
N THR A 280 20.76 -14.13 2.67
CA THR A 280 19.33 -14.24 3.02
C THR A 280 19.06 -15.49 3.87
N CYS A 281 19.74 -16.62 3.62
CA CYS A 281 19.68 -17.79 4.50
C CYS A 281 20.12 -17.43 5.93
N SER A 282 21.26 -16.75 6.09
CA SER A 282 21.76 -16.32 7.40
C SER A 282 20.76 -15.41 8.13
N LEU A 283 20.18 -14.46 7.43
CA LEU A 283 19.12 -13.58 7.97
C LEU A 283 17.85 -14.37 8.32
N THR A 284 17.46 -15.33 7.49
CA THR A 284 16.28 -16.18 7.72
C THR A 284 16.43 -17.02 9.00
N LEU A 285 17.60 -17.61 9.23
CA LEU A 285 17.88 -18.36 10.46
C LEU A 285 17.87 -17.46 11.71
N TYR A 286 18.42 -16.26 11.61
CA TYR A 286 18.30 -15.25 12.68
C TYR A 286 16.83 -14.92 12.97
N CYS A 287 16.04 -14.63 11.92
CA CYS A 287 14.61 -14.34 12.07
C CYS A 287 13.85 -15.52 12.67
N LEU A 288 14.18 -16.76 12.29
CA LEU A 288 13.57 -17.98 12.85
C LEU A 288 13.81 -18.10 14.35
N GLN A 289 15.06 -17.93 14.78
CA GLN A 289 15.40 -17.95 16.19
C GLN A 289 14.63 -16.88 16.97
N LYS A 290 14.67 -15.63 16.48
CA LYS A 290 13.98 -14.51 17.14
C LYS A 290 12.45 -14.65 17.14
N SER A 291 11.88 -15.21 16.10
CA SER A 291 10.44 -15.50 16.04
C SER A 291 10.01 -16.48 17.13
N ARG A 292 10.78 -17.54 17.36
CA ARG A 292 10.51 -18.50 18.43
C ARG A 292 10.53 -17.86 19.83
N GLU A 293 11.38 -16.86 20.03
CA GLU A 293 11.47 -16.12 21.30
C GLU A 293 10.23 -15.25 21.55
N VAL A 294 9.65 -14.61 20.50
CA VAL A 294 8.55 -13.64 20.67
C VAL A 294 7.14 -14.25 20.58
N ILE A 295 6.95 -15.39 19.91
CA ILE A 295 5.63 -16.01 19.72
C ILE A 295 4.87 -16.26 21.04
N PRO A 296 5.47 -16.76 22.14
CA PRO A 296 4.77 -16.89 23.40
C PRO A 296 4.21 -15.56 23.92
N HIS A 297 4.95 -14.46 23.74
CA HIS A 297 4.52 -13.12 24.13
C HIS A 297 3.38 -12.59 23.26
N GLN A 298 3.38 -12.91 21.96
CA GLN A 298 2.27 -12.60 21.06
C GLN A 298 0.96 -13.24 21.52
N ARG A 299 1.00 -14.51 21.89
CA ARG A 299 -0.18 -15.25 22.40
C ARG A 299 -0.70 -14.63 23.68
N THR A 300 0.18 -14.35 24.65
CA THR A 300 -0.20 -13.71 25.91
C THR A 300 -0.86 -12.35 25.67
N PHE A 301 -0.32 -11.56 24.74
CA PHE A 301 -0.88 -10.25 24.35
C PHE A 301 -2.28 -10.39 23.72
N LEU A 302 -2.43 -11.30 22.76
CA LEU A 302 -3.71 -11.52 22.07
C LEU A 302 -4.79 -12.10 22.98
N ASP A 303 -4.41 -12.88 23.99
CA ASP A 303 -5.34 -13.45 24.97
C ASP A 303 -5.81 -12.45 26.02
N HIS A 304 -5.16 -11.28 26.14
CA HIS A 304 -5.61 -10.26 27.08
C HIS A 304 -7.05 -9.80 26.75
N PRO A 305 -7.98 -9.79 27.72
CA PRO A 305 -9.42 -9.55 27.47
C PRO A 305 -9.73 -8.27 26.69
N THR A 306 -9.03 -7.17 27.00
CA THR A 306 -9.19 -5.89 26.32
C THR A 306 -8.73 -5.96 24.86
N VAL A 307 -7.58 -6.59 24.60
CA VAL A 307 -7.06 -6.79 23.24
C VAL A 307 -8.00 -7.66 22.43
N LYS A 308 -8.44 -8.79 23.01
CA LYS A 308 -9.37 -9.73 22.38
C LYS A 308 -10.69 -9.05 21.96
N ARG A 309 -11.23 -8.15 22.79
CA ARG A 309 -12.42 -7.36 22.47
C ARG A 309 -12.17 -6.40 21.28
N HIS A 310 -11.05 -5.66 21.28
CA HIS A 310 -10.74 -4.74 20.19
C HIS A 310 -10.45 -5.47 18.87
N VAL A 311 -9.72 -6.58 18.94
CA VAL A 311 -9.48 -7.48 17.79
C VAL A 311 -10.80 -8.05 17.25
N GLY A 312 -11.71 -8.49 18.13
CA GLY A 312 -13.05 -8.97 17.73
C GLY A 312 -13.85 -7.91 16.97
N ASN A 313 -13.82 -6.67 17.46
CA ASN A 313 -14.49 -5.55 16.78
C ASN A 313 -13.83 -5.22 15.43
N LEU A 314 -12.49 -5.23 15.36
CA LEU A 314 -11.75 -4.99 14.13
C LEU A 314 -12.07 -6.07 13.08
N ARG A 315 -12.06 -7.35 13.47
CA ARG A 315 -12.44 -8.46 12.58
C ARG A 315 -13.86 -8.28 12.07
N ARG A 316 -14.81 -8.05 12.95
CA ARG A 316 -16.22 -7.90 12.59
C ARG A 316 -16.45 -6.79 11.56
N LEU A 317 -15.81 -5.64 11.74
CA LEU A 317 -16.05 -4.46 10.90
C LEU A 317 -15.20 -4.46 9.62
N TYR A 318 -13.98 -5.01 9.64
CA TYR A 318 -13.00 -4.70 8.62
C TYR A 318 -12.38 -5.91 7.91
N GLN A 319 -12.35 -7.09 8.54
CA GLN A 319 -11.64 -8.26 8.00
C GLN A 319 -12.12 -8.63 6.60
N ARG A 320 -13.44 -8.70 6.39
CA ARG A 320 -14.01 -9.08 5.09
C ARG A 320 -13.55 -8.13 3.99
N GLN A 321 -13.66 -6.81 4.21
CA GLN A 321 -13.25 -5.81 3.23
C GLN A 321 -11.75 -5.88 2.96
N PHE A 322 -10.94 -5.91 4.02
CA PHE A 322 -9.48 -5.97 3.90
C PHE A 322 -9.00 -7.18 3.09
N LEU A 323 -9.54 -8.37 3.38
CA LEU A 323 -9.17 -9.59 2.66
C LEU A 323 -9.63 -9.57 1.20
N HIS A 324 -10.83 -9.05 0.95
CA HIS A 324 -11.39 -8.93 -0.40
C HIS A 324 -10.55 -8.00 -1.27
N ASP A 325 -10.27 -6.79 -0.81
CA ASP A 325 -9.56 -5.78 -1.58
C ASP A 325 -8.07 -6.15 -1.75
N ARG A 326 -7.48 -6.78 -0.74
CA ARG A 326 -6.15 -7.36 -0.85
C ARG A 326 -6.10 -8.46 -1.91
N ALA A 327 -7.11 -9.32 -2.00
CA ALA A 327 -7.18 -10.34 -3.05
C ALA A 327 -7.31 -9.71 -4.45
N ILE A 328 -8.09 -8.63 -4.60
CA ILE A 328 -8.15 -7.86 -5.86
C ILE A 328 -6.76 -7.33 -6.21
N LEU A 329 -6.07 -6.70 -5.27
CA LEU A 329 -4.76 -6.09 -5.49
C LEU A 329 -3.69 -7.10 -5.95
N TYR A 330 -3.66 -8.28 -5.35
CA TYR A 330 -2.62 -9.28 -5.60
C TYR A 330 -2.97 -10.29 -6.69
N ASN A 331 -4.27 -10.49 -7.01
CA ASN A 331 -4.72 -11.45 -8.02
C ASN A 331 -5.04 -10.80 -9.38
N GLN A 332 -5.19 -9.49 -9.42
CA GLN A 332 -5.37 -8.74 -10.66
C GLN A 332 -3.99 -8.50 -11.29
N GLY A 333 -3.60 -9.30 -12.26
CA GLY A 333 -2.37 -9.08 -13.03
C GLY A 333 -2.32 -7.70 -13.72
N LEU A 334 -1.73 -7.63 -14.91
CA LEU A 334 -1.60 -6.41 -15.74
C LEU A 334 -2.90 -5.65 -16.01
N ASN A 335 -4.06 -6.32 -15.95
CA ASN A 335 -5.37 -5.75 -16.30
C ASN A 335 -6.12 -5.14 -15.10
N GLY A 336 -5.54 -5.12 -13.91
CA GLY A 336 -6.11 -4.44 -12.76
C GLY A 336 -6.17 -2.93 -13.00
N SER A 337 -7.23 -2.28 -12.53
CA SER A 337 -7.35 -0.82 -12.61
C SER A 337 -7.69 -0.22 -11.26
N LEU A 338 -7.11 0.94 -10.96
CA LEU A 338 -7.43 1.70 -9.75
C LEU A 338 -8.93 1.98 -9.58
N PRO A 339 -9.74 2.22 -10.64
CA PRO A 339 -11.20 2.33 -10.52
C PRO A 339 -11.88 1.16 -9.82
N ILE A 340 -11.35 -0.05 -9.93
CA ILE A 340 -11.89 -1.22 -9.22
C ILE A 340 -11.76 -1.02 -7.69
N LEU A 341 -10.57 -0.64 -7.23
CA LEU A 341 -10.35 -0.35 -5.80
C LEU A 341 -11.13 0.87 -5.31
N VAL A 342 -11.34 1.88 -6.17
CA VAL A 342 -12.19 3.04 -5.84
C VAL A 342 -13.65 2.60 -5.65
N ALA A 343 -14.15 1.68 -6.48
CA ALA A 343 -15.48 1.09 -6.30
C ALA A 343 -15.59 0.31 -4.98
N GLU A 344 -14.54 -0.42 -4.59
CA GLU A 344 -14.48 -1.10 -3.29
C GLU A 344 -14.41 -0.12 -2.12
N MET A 345 -13.75 1.03 -2.26
CA MET A 345 -13.80 2.12 -1.27
C MET A 345 -15.24 2.60 -1.05
N GLU A 346 -16.04 2.73 -2.12
CA GLU A 346 -17.46 3.08 -2.01
C GLU A 346 -18.25 1.99 -1.28
N SER A 347 -17.97 0.72 -1.57
CA SER A 347 -18.56 -0.43 -0.90
C SER A 347 -18.26 -0.42 0.59
N MET A 348 -17.01 -0.19 0.97
CA MET A 348 -16.59 -0.04 2.37
C MET A 348 -17.31 1.12 3.05
N TYR A 349 -17.41 2.28 2.40
CA TYR A 349 -18.14 3.42 2.96
C TYR A 349 -19.60 3.09 3.22
N LYS A 350 -20.30 2.48 2.24
CA LYS A 350 -21.70 2.08 2.38
C LYS A 350 -21.90 1.09 3.54
N ALA A 351 -21.03 0.09 3.66
CA ALA A 351 -21.06 -0.87 4.75
C ALA A 351 -20.88 -0.20 6.11
N MET A 352 -19.90 0.69 6.26
CA MET A 352 -19.66 1.40 7.51
C MET A 352 -20.78 2.41 7.85
N ARG A 353 -21.47 2.95 6.85
CA ARG A 353 -22.67 3.76 7.06
C ARG A 353 -23.83 2.93 7.63
N LEU A 354 -24.07 1.74 7.09
CA LEU A 354 -25.11 0.82 7.57
C LEU A 354 -24.83 0.36 9.01
N GLU A 355 -23.58 0.12 9.36
CA GLU A 355 -23.14 -0.21 10.73
C GLU A 355 -23.20 1.00 11.68
N GLY A 356 -23.55 2.20 11.22
CA GLY A 356 -23.57 3.43 12.02
C GLY A 356 -22.19 3.93 12.45
N VAL A 357 -21.12 3.40 11.86
CA VAL A 357 -19.72 3.76 12.17
C VAL A 357 -19.35 5.08 11.52
N PHE A 358 -19.63 5.23 10.21
CA PHE A 358 -19.32 6.44 9.46
C PHE A 358 -20.46 7.44 9.48
N ARG A 359 -20.11 8.73 9.52
CA ARG A 359 -21.03 9.81 9.22
C ARG A 359 -21.17 10.00 7.71
N SER A 360 -22.15 10.79 7.28
CA SER A 360 -22.32 11.14 5.87
C SER A 360 -21.18 12.02 5.39
N ILE A 361 -20.60 11.67 4.24
CA ILE A 361 -19.64 12.49 3.49
C ILE A 361 -20.43 13.02 2.28
N GLU A 362 -20.78 14.30 2.31
CA GLU A 362 -21.68 14.90 1.30
C GLU A 362 -21.07 14.84 -0.12
N ASN A 363 -19.77 15.11 -0.23
CA ASN A 363 -19.07 15.21 -1.51
C ASN A 363 -18.33 13.90 -1.91
N LEU A 364 -18.59 12.78 -1.25
CA LEU A 364 -17.92 11.51 -1.54
C LEU A 364 -18.02 11.10 -3.03
N PRO A 365 -19.18 11.23 -3.72
CA PRO A 365 -19.27 10.88 -5.13
C PRO A 365 -18.29 11.65 -6.01
N HIS A 366 -18.04 12.92 -5.72
CA HIS A 366 -17.06 13.74 -6.47
C HIS A 366 -15.64 13.23 -6.24
N ILE A 367 -15.30 12.88 -5.00
CA ILE A 367 -13.98 12.29 -4.67
C ILE A 367 -13.78 10.97 -5.41
N LEU A 368 -14.74 10.06 -5.33
CA LEU A 368 -14.63 8.76 -5.99
C LEU A 368 -14.47 8.91 -7.51
N ARG A 369 -15.19 9.87 -8.09
CA ARG A 369 -15.08 10.18 -9.52
C ARG A 369 -13.71 10.76 -9.87
N PHE A 370 -13.22 11.70 -9.09
CA PHE A 370 -11.88 12.28 -9.23
C PHE A 370 -10.79 11.19 -9.15
N LEU A 371 -10.83 10.36 -8.12
CA LEU A 371 -9.90 9.25 -7.96
C LEU A 371 -9.94 8.26 -9.14
N SER A 372 -11.12 8.04 -9.71
CA SER A 372 -11.30 7.09 -10.81
C SER A 372 -10.83 7.60 -12.17
N PHE A 373 -10.82 8.92 -12.40
CA PHE A 373 -10.65 9.48 -13.73
C PHE A 373 -9.49 10.46 -13.85
N ASP A 374 -9.18 11.23 -12.82
CA ASP A 374 -8.19 12.30 -12.88
C ASP A 374 -6.80 11.86 -12.37
N LEU A 375 -6.74 10.96 -11.39
CA LEU A 375 -5.48 10.46 -10.83
C LEU A 375 -4.84 9.33 -11.64
N ILE A 376 -5.57 8.72 -12.57
CA ILE A 376 -5.06 7.57 -13.30
C ILE A 376 -4.40 8.05 -14.59
N ASP A 377 -3.08 7.96 -14.65
CA ASP A 377 -2.40 8.00 -15.94
C ASP A 377 -2.56 6.64 -16.64
N LYS A 378 -3.41 6.62 -17.66
CA LYS A 378 -3.77 5.39 -18.39
C LYS A 378 -2.65 4.87 -19.31
N LYS A 379 -1.51 5.54 -19.38
CA LYS A 379 -0.49 5.29 -20.40
C LYS A 379 0.65 4.37 -19.93
N GLU A 380 0.88 4.26 -18.63
CA GLU A 380 2.03 3.53 -18.08
C GLU A 380 1.56 2.64 -16.95
N THR A 381 1.02 1.46 -17.26
CA THR A 381 0.43 0.69 -16.17
C THR A 381 1.09 -0.63 -15.94
N PRO A 382 1.93 -0.66 -14.94
CA PRO A 382 2.31 -1.87 -14.25
C PRO A 382 1.12 -2.46 -13.45
N SER A 383 1.41 -3.24 -12.42
CA SER A 383 0.37 -3.86 -11.60
C SER A 383 -0.51 -2.84 -10.87
N LEU A 384 -1.70 -3.26 -10.45
CA LEU A 384 -2.60 -2.45 -9.63
C LEU A 384 -1.92 -1.98 -8.34
N LYS A 385 -1.05 -2.82 -7.74
CA LYS A 385 -0.26 -2.46 -6.57
C LYS A 385 0.68 -1.30 -6.86
N GLU A 386 1.42 -1.34 -7.96
CA GLU A 386 2.36 -0.29 -8.34
C GLU A 386 1.64 1.01 -8.71
N GLN A 387 0.50 0.91 -9.39
CA GLN A 387 -0.36 2.07 -9.65
C GLN A 387 -0.79 2.73 -8.33
N LEU A 388 -1.23 1.94 -7.36
CA LEU A 388 -1.64 2.46 -6.07
C LEU A 388 -0.46 3.05 -5.29
N ASP A 389 0.70 2.39 -5.26
CA ASP A 389 1.91 2.88 -4.59
C ASP A 389 2.39 4.22 -5.19
N ALA A 390 2.36 4.36 -6.51
CA ALA A 390 2.75 5.60 -7.19
C ALA A 390 1.84 6.79 -6.80
N HIS A 391 0.56 6.54 -6.59
CA HIS A 391 -0.42 7.59 -6.25
C HIS A 391 -0.61 7.82 -4.75
N LEU A 392 -0.09 6.97 -3.87
CA LEU A 392 -0.32 7.10 -2.42
C LEU A 392 0.14 8.44 -1.83
N ILE A 393 1.26 8.99 -2.31
CA ILE A 393 1.74 10.29 -1.83
C ILE A 393 0.75 11.38 -2.23
N GLU A 394 0.32 11.39 -3.48
CA GLU A 394 -0.65 12.34 -4.02
C GLU A 394 -2.00 12.21 -3.31
N LEU A 395 -2.52 10.99 -3.18
CA LEU A 395 -3.76 10.69 -2.47
C LEU A 395 -3.75 11.22 -1.03
N ASN A 396 -2.64 11.09 -0.32
CA ASN A 396 -2.51 11.55 1.06
C ASN A 396 -2.35 13.08 1.20
N THR A 397 -2.10 13.81 0.12
CA THR A 397 -1.96 15.27 0.09
C THR A 397 -3.16 16.00 -0.49
N LEU A 398 -4.14 15.28 -1.05
CA LEU A 398 -5.35 15.84 -1.67
C LEU A 398 -6.13 16.75 -0.72
N LYS A 399 -6.67 17.82 -1.30
CA LYS A 399 -7.55 18.77 -0.64
C LYS A 399 -8.83 18.96 -1.45
N GLU A 400 -9.88 19.38 -0.79
CA GLU A 400 -11.18 19.65 -1.43
C GLU A 400 -11.06 20.69 -2.57
N ALA A 401 -10.11 21.61 -2.50
CA ALA A 401 -9.82 22.57 -3.54
C ALA A 401 -9.34 21.93 -4.86
N ASP A 402 -8.63 20.80 -4.79
CA ASP A 402 -8.11 20.10 -5.96
C ASP A 402 -9.24 19.53 -6.82
N LEU A 403 -10.38 19.21 -6.21
CA LEU A 403 -11.59 18.77 -6.91
C LEU A 403 -12.17 19.86 -7.80
N CYS A 404 -12.08 21.13 -7.37
CA CYS A 404 -12.70 22.26 -8.09
C CYS A 404 -12.07 22.52 -9.47
N GLY A 405 -10.79 22.19 -9.65
CA GLY A 405 -10.07 22.30 -10.92
C GLY A 405 -10.16 21.06 -11.80
N SER A 406 -10.82 20.01 -11.33
CA SER A 406 -10.84 18.72 -12.01
C SER A 406 -11.75 18.72 -13.23
N LYS A 407 -11.33 18.00 -14.28
CA LYS A 407 -12.14 17.80 -15.49
C LYS A 407 -13.40 16.98 -15.26
N THR A 408 -13.45 16.27 -14.15
CA THR A 408 -14.58 15.41 -13.76
C THR A 408 -15.66 16.16 -12.97
N MET A 409 -15.44 17.44 -12.62
CA MET A 409 -16.40 18.26 -11.91
C MET A 409 -17.48 18.75 -12.89
N ASP A 410 -18.70 18.24 -12.75
CA ASP A 410 -19.86 18.64 -13.56
C ASP A 410 -20.54 19.92 -13.02
N GLU A 411 -20.39 20.17 -11.72
CA GLU A 411 -20.96 21.34 -11.08
C GLU A 411 -20.24 22.61 -11.55
N ARG A 412 -21.03 23.60 -11.93
CA ARG A 412 -20.56 24.91 -12.35
C ARG A 412 -20.84 26.01 -11.33
N VAL A 413 -21.59 25.68 -10.28
CA VAL A 413 -21.88 26.59 -9.17
C VAL A 413 -21.15 26.10 -7.93
N PHE A 414 -20.35 26.97 -7.32
CA PHE A 414 -19.55 26.70 -6.14
C PHE A 414 -20.01 27.61 -4.99
N VAL A 415 -20.06 27.08 -3.77
CA VAL A 415 -20.33 27.85 -2.56
C VAL A 415 -19.13 27.72 -1.65
N ALA A 416 -18.46 28.84 -1.37
CA ALA A 416 -17.23 28.80 -0.56
C ALA A 416 -17.15 30.00 0.40
N THR A 417 -16.46 29.82 1.53
CA THR A 417 -16.07 30.98 2.35
C THR A 417 -14.89 31.72 1.69
N VAL A 418 -14.70 33.00 2.03
CA VAL A 418 -13.57 33.82 1.55
C VAL A 418 -12.23 33.09 1.71
N HIS A 419 -11.99 32.47 2.86
CA HIS A 419 -10.75 31.76 3.13
C HIS A 419 -10.55 30.52 2.24
N LYS A 420 -11.64 29.83 1.91
CA LYS A 420 -11.61 28.61 1.08
C LYS A 420 -11.56 28.90 -0.42
N ALA A 421 -12.00 30.08 -0.82
CA ALA A 421 -11.90 30.55 -2.19
C ALA A 421 -10.49 31.06 -2.56
N LYS A 422 -9.60 31.25 -1.58
CA LYS A 422 -8.23 31.69 -1.83
C LYS A 422 -7.48 30.75 -2.76
N GLY A 423 -7.01 31.29 -3.90
CA GLY A 423 -6.28 30.55 -4.94
C GLY A 423 -7.17 29.82 -5.94
N LEU A 424 -8.50 29.96 -5.85
CA LEU A 424 -9.45 29.44 -6.84
C LEU A 424 -9.91 30.58 -7.76
N GLU A 425 -10.14 30.26 -9.02
CA GLU A 425 -10.57 31.18 -10.06
C GLU A 425 -11.93 30.75 -10.62
N TYR A 426 -12.82 31.71 -10.83
CA TYR A 426 -14.16 31.50 -11.35
C TYR A 426 -14.52 32.58 -12.38
N ASP A 427 -15.28 32.20 -13.39
CA ASP A 427 -15.74 33.16 -14.43
C ASP A 427 -16.68 34.20 -13.84
N ASN A 428 -17.51 33.85 -12.88
CA ASN A 428 -18.46 34.72 -12.20
C ASN A 428 -18.37 34.55 -10.68
N VAL A 429 -18.29 35.65 -9.94
CA VAL A 429 -18.24 35.65 -8.49
C VAL A 429 -19.34 36.51 -7.90
N PHE A 430 -20.12 35.94 -7.00
CA PHE A 430 -21.13 36.64 -6.19
C PHE A 430 -20.69 36.66 -4.74
N ILE A 431 -20.50 37.82 -4.19
CA ILE A 431 -20.21 37.99 -2.75
C ILE A 431 -21.55 38.17 -2.04
N PHE A 432 -21.89 37.18 -1.21
CA PHE A 432 -23.16 37.19 -0.49
C PHE A 432 -23.04 38.06 0.78
N ASP A 433 -24.06 38.95 0.94
CA ASP A 433 -24.20 39.79 2.12
C ASP A 433 -22.97 40.69 2.36
N ALA A 434 -22.50 41.35 1.29
CA ALA A 434 -21.39 42.27 1.27
C ALA A 434 -21.78 43.62 1.91
N ILE A 435 -22.00 43.60 3.22
CA ILE A 435 -22.37 44.78 4.01
C ILE A 435 -21.25 45.20 4.99
N ASP A 436 -21.33 46.43 5.41
CA ASP A 436 -20.40 47.01 6.38
C ASP A 436 -20.39 46.17 7.68
N GLY A 437 -19.19 45.91 8.21
CA GLY A 437 -19.01 45.05 9.38
C GLY A 437 -18.96 43.55 9.12
N ARG A 438 -19.33 43.08 7.90
CA ARG A 438 -19.05 41.73 7.43
C ARG A 438 -17.84 41.66 6.48
N TYR A 439 -17.70 42.70 5.63
CA TYR A 439 -16.59 42.87 4.69
C TYR A 439 -16.13 44.34 4.66
N PRO A 440 -15.04 44.75 5.36
CA PRO A 440 -14.25 43.98 6.30
C PRO A 440 -14.97 43.69 7.61
N ASN A 441 -14.48 42.69 8.37
CA ASN A 441 -14.99 42.39 9.70
C ASN A 441 -14.53 43.50 10.69
N TYR A 442 -15.40 43.94 11.62
CA TYR A 442 -15.10 44.96 12.62
C TYR A 442 -13.82 44.74 13.42
N TYR A 443 -13.41 43.50 13.61
CA TYR A 443 -12.16 43.19 14.33
C TYR A 443 -10.88 43.42 13.49
N ASN A 444 -11.01 43.68 12.19
CA ASN A 444 -9.89 43.98 11.28
C ASN A 444 -9.90 45.42 10.74
N SER A 445 -10.65 46.31 11.35
CA SER A 445 -10.80 47.70 10.91
C SER A 445 -9.59 48.63 11.24
N GLU A 446 -8.49 48.07 11.76
CA GLU A 446 -7.23 48.79 11.92
C GLU A 446 -6.23 48.51 10.79
N ILE A 447 -6.69 48.49 9.54
CA ILE A 447 -5.76 48.60 8.41
C ILE A 447 -5.60 50.09 8.13
N PRO A 448 -4.42 50.69 8.32
CA PRO A 448 -4.18 52.05 7.92
C PRO A 448 -4.50 52.21 6.42
N GLU A 449 -5.22 53.26 6.09
CA GLU A 449 -5.41 53.66 4.70
C GLU A 449 -4.04 53.79 4.02
N LEU A 450 -3.86 53.04 2.93
CA LEU A 450 -2.76 53.18 1.98
C LEU A 450 -3.10 54.28 0.99
#